data_52dba481694ccac3a785fe2d0675ce08
#
_entry.id   52dba481694ccac3a785fe2d0675ce08
#
_cell.length_a   1.000
_cell.length_b   1.000
_cell.length_c   1.000
_cell.angle_alpha   90.00
_cell.angle_beta   90.00
_cell.angle_gamma   90.00
#
_symmetry.space_group_name_H-M   'P 1'
#
loop_
_entity.id
_entity.type
_entity.pdbx_description
1 polymer ?
#
loop_
_entity_poly.entity_id
_entity_poly.type
_entity_poly.pdbx_seq_one_letter_code
_entity_poly.pdbx_strand_id
1 'polypeptide(L)'
;MVDGRILVDGGTTNPLPFDTLAGRADVVVAVDLFSAPGADRTDMPSTWECVYTTILVMGGAIVAAKLAHAAPDLVIQPNVGIFRTLDFYQATAILRSAEATKAVVKERLGALLAA
;
A
#
# COMPACT_ATOMS: atom_id res chain seq x y z
N MET A 1 -12.88 9.13 19.53
CA MET A 1 -12.91 10.60 19.48
C MET A 1 -11.67 11.14 20.17
N VAL A 2 -10.98 12.10 19.53
CA VAL A 2 -9.83 12.81 20.10
C VAL A 2 -10.17 14.29 20.03
N ASP A 3 -10.11 14.99 21.17
CA ASP A 3 -10.43 16.42 21.29
C ASP A 3 -11.79 16.82 20.65
N GLY A 4 -12.82 16.01 20.86
CA GLY A 4 -14.16 16.23 20.31
C GLY A 4 -14.32 15.93 18.82
N ARG A 5 -13.28 15.46 18.11
CA ARG A 5 -13.28 15.13 16.67
C ARG A 5 -13.40 13.63 16.47
N ILE A 6 -14.23 13.22 15.50
CA ILE A 6 -14.25 11.85 15.02
C ILE A 6 -13.08 11.69 14.05
N LEU A 7 -12.18 10.78 14.34
CA LEU A 7 -11.07 10.43 13.47
C LEU A 7 -11.40 9.12 12.75
N VAL A 8 -10.94 9.03 11.51
CA VAL A 8 -10.99 7.83 10.66
C VAL A 8 -9.58 7.48 10.23
N ASP A 9 -9.41 6.32 9.59
CA ASP A 9 -8.14 5.88 9.03
C ASP A 9 -7.62 6.90 8.01
N GLY A 10 -6.36 7.28 8.14
CA GLY A 10 -5.69 8.20 7.21
C GLY A 10 -5.62 7.69 5.77
N GLY A 11 -5.68 6.37 5.56
CA GLY A 11 -5.75 5.74 4.25
C GLY A 11 -6.96 6.16 3.42
N THR A 12 -8.00 6.74 4.04
CA THR A 12 -9.17 7.26 3.31
C THR A 12 -8.87 8.54 2.54
N THR A 13 -7.84 9.29 2.91
CA THR A 13 -7.49 10.58 2.28
C THR A 13 -6.07 10.60 1.74
N ASN A 14 -5.14 9.91 2.38
CA ASN A 14 -3.74 9.83 1.98
C ASN A 14 -3.20 8.40 2.19
N PRO A 15 -3.57 7.43 1.33
CA PRO A 15 -3.21 6.02 1.50
C PRO A 15 -1.71 5.74 1.32
N LEU A 16 -0.97 6.61 0.62
CA LEU A 16 0.47 6.52 0.44
C LEU A 16 1.11 7.89 0.72
N PRO A 17 1.42 8.22 1.99
CA PRO A 17 1.75 9.57 2.43
C PRO A 17 3.23 9.97 2.23
N PHE A 18 3.90 9.53 1.15
CA PHE A 18 5.29 9.85 0.85
C PHE A 18 5.55 11.34 0.68
N ASP A 19 4.55 12.09 0.22
CA ASP A 19 4.57 13.54 0.05
C ASP A 19 4.85 14.30 1.35
N THR A 20 4.48 13.73 2.49
CA THR A 20 4.76 14.31 3.82
C THR A 20 6.24 14.30 4.18
N LEU A 21 7.05 13.52 3.47
CA LEU A 21 8.51 13.40 3.65
C LEU A 21 9.29 14.30 2.69
N ALA A 22 8.63 15.00 1.78
CA ALA A 22 9.29 15.89 0.81
C ALA A 22 10.17 16.95 1.52
N GLY A 23 11.45 16.99 1.16
CA GLY A 23 12.44 17.89 1.77
C GLY A 23 12.82 17.54 3.23
N ARG A 24 12.43 16.37 3.74
CA ARG A 24 12.71 15.91 5.11
C ARG A 24 13.57 14.64 5.16
N ALA A 25 13.85 14.05 4.01
CA ALA A 25 14.69 12.86 3.87
C ALA A 25 15.43 12.92 2.52
N ASP A 26 16.63 12.37 2.48
CA ASP A 26 17.46 12.28 1.28
C ASP A 26 16.95 11.19 0.32
N VAL A 27 16.39 10.12 0.86
CA VAL A 27 15.77 9.02 0.11
C VAL A 27 14.41 8.69 0.71
N VAL A 28 13.39 8.67 -0.12
CA VAL A 28 12.01 8.34 0.26
C VAL A 28 11.61 7.02 -0.37
N VAL A 29 11.31 6.03 0.46
CA VAL A 29 10.79 4.73 0.05
C VAL A 29 9.32 4.61 0.44
N ALA A 30 8.46 4.31 -0.52
CA ALA A 30 7.04 4.11 -0.30
C ALA A 30 6.65 2.64 -0.52
N VAL A 31 5.85 2.09 0.39
CA VAL A 31 5.29 0.73 0.27
C VAL A 31 3.81 0.85 -0.04
N ASP A 32 3.43 0.52 -1.27
CA ASP A 32 2.06 0.60 -1.76
C ASP A 32 1.37 -0.77 -1.65
N LEU A 33 0.34 -0.84 -0.83
CA LEU A 33 -0.51 -2.01 -0.65
C LEU A 33 -1.87 -1.89 -1.36
N PHE A 34 -2.22 -0.70 -1.85
CA PHE A 34 -3.51 -0.44 -2.51
C PHE A 34 -3.51 -0.87 -3.97
N SER A 35 -2.37 -0.77 -4.63
CA SER A 35 -2.22 -1.12 -6.06
C SER A 35 -1.82 -2.59 -6.27
N ALA A 36 -1.76 -3.40 -5.21
CA ALA A 36 -1.49 -4.82 -5.34
C ALA A 36 -2.60 -5.50 -6.15
N PRO A 37 -2.27 -6.31 -7.18
CA PRO A 37 -3.27 -7.04 -7.94
C PRO A 37 -4.09 -7.92 -6.99
N GLY A 38 -5.41 -7.77 -7.03
CA GLY A 38 -6.33 -8.65 -6.32
C GLY A 38 -6.26 -10.07 -6.87
N ALA A 39 -6.65 -11.05 -6.07
CA ALA A 39 -6.85 -12.41 -6.58
C ALA A 39 -7.98 -12.41 -7.62
N ASP A 40 -7.77 -13.14 -8.72
CA ASP A 40 -8.84 -13.43 -9.68
C ASP A 40 -9.93 -14.22 -8.95
N ARG A 41 -11.06 -13.57 -8.72
CA ARG A 41 -12.21 -14.17 -8.04
C ARG A 41 -13.32 -14.41 -9.03
N THR A 42 -13.85 -15.61 -9.00
CA THR A 42 -15.02 -16.03 -9.80
C THR A 42 -16.32 -15.93 -9.01
N ASP A 43 -16.23 -15.82 -7.69
CA ASP A 43 -17.38 -15.80 -6.79
C ASP A 43 -17.97 -14.39 -6.65
N MET A 44 -19.31 -14.33 -6.52
CA MET A 44 -20.03 -13.08 -6.26
C MET A 44 -19.62 -12.54 -4.88
N PRO A 45 -19.13 -11.29 -4.79
CA PRO A 45 -18.74 -10.71 -3.51
C PRO A 45 -19.96 -10.42 -2.63
N SER A 46 -19.79 -10.58 -1.33
CA SER A 46 -20.80 -10.13 -0.35
C SER A 46 -20.91 -8.61 -0.33
N THR A 47 -22.01 -8.08 0.22
CA THR A 47 -22.21 -6.62 0.36
C THR A 47 -21.04 -5.93 1.08
N TRP A 48 -20.52 -6.53 2.15
CA TRP A 48 -19.39 -5.99 2.88
C TRP A 48 -18.09 -6.01 2.06
N GLU A 49 -17.87 -7.05 1.28
CA GLU A 49 -16.74 -7.11 0.35
C GLU A 49 -16.85 -6.05 -0.74
N CYS A 50 -18.06 -5.78 -1.26
CA CYS A 50 -18.26 -4.70 -2.22
C CYS A 50 -17.90 -3.34 -1.63
N VAL A 51 -18.39 -3.02 -0.42
CA VAL A 51 -18.09 -1.76 0.26
C VAL A 51 -16.57 -1.63 0.49
N TYR A 52 -15.96 -2.69 0.99
CA TYR A 52 -14.52 -2.69 1.27
C TYR A 52 -13.69 -2.56 -0.01
N THR A 53 -14.01 -3.31 -1.05
CA THR A 53 -13.33 -3.24 -2.35
C THR A 53 -13.45 -1.84 -2.95
N THR A 54 -14.60 -1.18 -2.78
CA THR A 54 -14.78 0.21 -3.22
C THR A 54 -13.76 1.14 -2.56
N ILE A 55 -13.54 1.01 -1.26
CA ILE A 55 -12.53 1.80 -0.52
C ILE A 55 -11.12 1.53 -1.07
N LEU A 56 -10.78 0.28 -1.36
CA LEU A 56 -9.49 -0.08 -1.93
C LEU A 56 -9.31 0.52 -3.33
N VAL A 57 -10.33 0.46 -4.19
CA VAL A 57 -10.30 1.05 -5.54
C VAL A 57 -10.11 2.56 -5.46
N MET A 58 -10.85 3.24 -4.56
CA MET A 58 -10.69 4.68 -4.34
C MET A 58 -9.28 5.02 -3.84
N GLY A 59 -8.76 4.26 -2.88
CA GLY A 59 -7.39 4.42 -2.38
C GLY A 59 -6.35 4.24 -3.49
N GLY A 60 -6.49 3.21 -4.31
CA GLY A 60 -5.63 2.98 -5.47
C GLY A 60 -5.67 4.12 -6.48
N ALA A 61 -6.85 4.69 -6.75
CA ALA A 61 -6.99 5.85 -7.62
C ALA A 61 -6.27 7.10 -7.05
N ILE A 62 -6.36 7.33 -5.74
CA ILE A 62 -5.64 8.42 -5.07
C ILE A 62 -4.12 8.21 -5.20
N VAL A 63 -3.64 6.99 -4.93
CA VAL A 63 -2.21 6.64 -5.09
C VAL A 63 -1.74 6.89 -6.52
N ALA A 64 -2.47 6.39 -7.52
CA ALA A 64 -2.14 6.56 -8.93
C ALA A 64 -2.07 8.05 -9.32
N ALA A 65 -3.06 8.86 -8.90
CA ALA A 65 -3.07 10.30 -9.15
C ALA A 65 -1.87 11.00 -8.50
N LYS A 66 -1.51 10.65 -7.27
CA LYS A 66 -0.33 11.21 -6.59
C LYS A 66 0.96 10.85 -7.30
N LEU A 67 1.16 9.58 -7.66
CA LEU A 67 2.36 9.11 -8.35
C LEU A 67 2.52 9.71 -9.75
N ALA A 68 1.43 10.13 -10.38
CA ALA A 68 1.47 10.85 -11.67
C ALA A 68 2.02 12.30 -11.53
N HIS A 69 1.92 12.91 -10.35
CA HIS A 69 2.38 14.28 -10.11
C HIS A 69 3.74 14.35 -9.41
N ALA A 70 4.01 13.42 -8.52
CA ALA A 70 5.26 13.32 -7.79
C ALA A 70 5.50 11.85 -7.44
N ALA A 71 6.76 11.41 -7.49
CA ALA A 71 7.13 10.05 -7.14
C ALA A 71 8.17 10.04 -6.01
N PRO A 72 8.13 9.09 -5.09
CA PRO A 72 9.23 8.82 -4.18
C PRO A 72 10.40 8.18 -4.96
N ASP A 73 11.57 8.10 -4.35
CA ASP A 73 12.76 7.51 -4.99
C ASP A 73 12.57 6.01 -5.26
N LEU A 74 11.79 5.33 -4.44
CA LEU A 74 11.46 3.93 -4.62
C LEU A 74 10.02 3.64 -4.21
N VAL A 75 9.25 3.01 -5.12
CA VAL A 75 7.93 2.42 -4.81
C VAL A 75 8.08 0.90 -4.77
N ILE A 76 7.59 0.32 -3.68
CA ILE A 76 7.57 -1.13 -3.44
C ILE A 76 6.12 -1.60 -3.41
N GLN A 77 5.80 -2.61 -4.20
CA GLN A 77 4.47 -3.24 -4.23
C GLN A 77 4.63 -4.72 -3.89
N PRO A 78 4.51 -5.11 -2.60
CA PRO A 78 4.58 -6.51 -2.22
C PRO A 78 3.40 -7.29 -2.79
N ASN A 79 3.64 -8.54 -3.19
CA ASN A 79 2.58 -9.41 -3.71
C ASN A 79 1.73 -10.00 -2.57
N VAL A 80 0.90 -9.17 -1.97
CA VAL A 80 0.00 -9.53 -0.86
C VAL A 80 -1.48 -9.39 -1.22
N GLY A 81 -1.81 -9.03 -2.45
CA GLY A 81 -3.19 -8.80 -2.91
C GLY A 81 -4.10 -10.02 -2.90
N ILE A 82 -3.53 -11.22 -2.76
CA ILE A 82 -4.30 -12.47 -2.61
C ILE A 82 -4.92 -12.63 -1.22
N PHE A 83 -4.47 -11.85 -0.22
CA PHE A 83 -4.99 -11.89 1.13
C PHE A 83 -6.01 -10.78 1.36
N ARG A 84 -6.99 -11.05 2.22
CA ARG A 84 -7.94 -10.02 2.66
C ARG A 84 -7.28 -9.15 3.72
N THR A 85 -7.62 -7.88 3.76
CA THR A 85 -7.05 -6.93 4.73
C THR A 85 -7.28 -7.30 6.20
N LEU A 86 -8.33 -8.07 6.49
CA LEU A 86 -8.65 -8.52 7.84
C LEU A 86 -8.21 -9.97 8.14
N ASP A 87 -7.40 -10.57 7.28
CA ASP A 87 -6.88 -11.93 7.45
C ASP A 87 -5.72 -11.99 8.47
N PHE A 88 -5.92 -11.40 9.64
CA PHE A 88 -4.90 -11.34 10.70
C PHE A 88 -4.34 -12.71 11.12
N TYR A 89 -5.13 -13.76 10.95
CA TYR A 89 -4.71 -15.13 11.28
C TYR A 89 -3.74 -15.73 10.23
N GLN A 90 -3.56 -15.08 9.09
CA GLN A 90 -2.69 -15.53 8.00
C GLN A 90 -1.34 -14.79 7.95
N ALA A 91 -0.94 -14.13 9.03
CA ALA A 91 0.27 -13.31 9.08
C ALA A 91 1.52 -14.03 8.55
N THR A 92 1.72 -15.32 8.91
CA THR A 92 2.85 -16.10 8.43
C THR A 92 2.81 -16.34 6.91
N ALA A 93 1.63 -16.56 6.33
CA ALA A 93 1.47 -16.76 4.89
C ALA A 93 1.72 -15.43 4.14
N ILE A 94 1.21 -14.31 4.68
CA ILE A 94 1.43 -12.97 4.14
C ILE A 94 2.94 -12.62 4.13
N LEU A 95 3.64 -12.87 5.23
CA LEU A 95 5.08 -12.64 5.32
C LEU A 95 5.86 -13.48 4.30
N ARG A 96 5.49 -14.75 4.12
CA ARG A 96 6.11 -15.63 3.11
C ARG A 96 5.87 -15.14 1.69
N SER A 97 4.67 -14.66 1.36
CA SER A 97 4.37 -14.14 0.01
C SER A 97 5.17 -12.87 -0.29
N ALA A 98 5.46 -12.07 0.72
CA ALA A 98 6.26 -10.85 0.59
C ALA A 98 7.78 -11.10 0.58
N GLU A 99 8.27 -12.31 0.88
CA GLU A 99 9.71 -12.60 1.01
C GLU A 99 10.48 -12.35 -0.31
N ALA A 100 9.87 -12.64 -1.47
CA ALA A 100 10.47 -12.36 -2.76
C ALA A 100 10.72 -10.86 -2.98
N THR A 101 9.87 -10.00 -2.42
CA THR A 101 10.01 -8.55 -2.51
C THR A 101 11.25 -8.05 -1.77
N LYS A 102 11.66 -8.72 -0.71
CA LYS A 102 12.82 -8.36 0.11
C LYS A 102 14.13 -8.33 -0.67
N ALA A 103 14.35 -9.29 -1.58
CA ALA A 103 15.54 -9.33 -2.43
C ALA A 103 15.57 -8.12 -3.37
N VAL A 104 14.45 -7.83 -4.02
CA VAL A 104 14.28 -6.67 -4.92
C VAL A 104 14.50 -5.35 -4.19
N VAL A 105 13.96 -5.24 -2.97
CA VAL A 105 14.14 -4.03 -2.13
C VAL A 105 15.60 -3.83 -1.77
N LYS A 106 16.30 -4.88 -1.33
CA LYS A 106 17.74 -4.80 -0.98
C LYS A 106 18.59 -4.34 -2.15
N GLU A 107 18.34 -4.89 -3.34
CA GLU A 107 19.06 -4.53 -4.56
C GLU A 107 18.82 -3.06 -4.92
N ARG A 108 17.56 -2.65 -5.05
CA ARG A 108 17.18 -1.29 -5.47
C ARG A 108 17.59 -0.23 -4.45
N LEU A 109 17.36 -0.50 -3.18
CA LEU A 109 17.77 0.42 -2.11
C LEU A 109 19.31 0.52 -2.03
N GLY A 110 20.03 -0.59 -2.18
CA GLY A 110 21.49 -0.59 -2.23
C GLY A 110 22.03 0.26 -3.38
N ALA A 111 21.41 0.20 -4.55
CA ALA A 111 21.77 1.03 -5.69
C ALA A 111 21.51 2.53 -5.43
N LEU A 112 20.37 2.87 -4.82
CA LEU A 112 20.01 4.26 -4.46
C LEU A 112 20.97 4.86 -3.42
N LEU A 113 21.41 4.07 -2.44
CA LEU A 113 22.29 4.55 -1.36
C LEU A 113 23.76 4.60 -1.79
N ALA A 114 24.12 3.99 -2.92
CA ALA A 114 25.48 4.03 -3.48
C ALA A 114 25.69 5.15 -4.51
N ALA A 115 24.61 5.80 -4.93
CA ALA A 115 24.61 6.89 -5.91
C ALA A 115 24.83 8.23 -5.23
#